data_1d22d1d716670a88d17afd40b8fe3f89
#
_entry.id   1d22d1d716670a88d17afd40b8fe3f89
#
_cell.length_a   1.000
_cell.length_b   1.000
_cell.length_c   1.000
_cell.angle_alpha   90.00
_cell.angle_beta   90.00
_cell.angle_gamma   90.00
#
_symmetry.space_group_name_H-M   'P 1'
#
loop_
_entity.id
_entity.type
_entity.pdbx_description
1 polymer ?
#
loop_
_entity_poly.entity_id
_entity_poly.type
_entity_poly.pdbx_seq_one_letter_code
_entity_poly.pdbx_strand_id
1 'polypeptide(L)'
;RDRGFIAETSYEIIRWKRLYSEIAQAKSPFKYKELWKIFAVWAVLKGIQLPNWPELNETPNRRIKGKFDELIKIRKFRESVPDWLDKIGLDELGEKNWEKELNALNQKASVIIRTNTLNTTIDKLQAILNDEDIQTEKIKGFPDALKLIIRKNLFLTEAFKNGLFEIQDASSQLVAPFLKIEDGMKI
;
A
#
# COMPACT_ATOMS: atom_id res chain seq x y z
N ARG A 1 -1.56 10.39 -17.20
CA ARG A 1 -1.43 11.23 -15.99
C ARG A 1 -2.68 11.10 -15.11
N ASP A 2 -3.88 11.24 -15.66
CA ASP A 2 -5.13 11.26 -14.90
C ASP A 2 -5.50 9.90 -14.29
N ARG A 3 -5.22 8.79 -15.00
CA ARG A 3 -5.44 7.43 -14.46
C ARG A 3 -4.65 7.16 -13.19
N GLY A 4 -3.39 7.60 -13.12
CA GLY A 4 -2.56 7.46 -11.92
C GLY A 4 -3.13 8.26 -10.75
N PHE A 5 -3.51 9.51 -10.97
CA PHE A 5 -4.13 10.34 -9.96
C PHE A 5 -5.42 9.74 -9.41
N ILE A 6 -6.32 9.29 -10.29
CA ILE A 6 -7.59 8.66 -9.90
C ILE A 6 -7.34 7.40 -9.08
N ALA A 7 -6.44 6.52 -9.55
CA ALA A 7 -6.15 5.26 -8.86
C ALA A 7 -5.53 5.50 -7.48
N GLU A 8 -4.52 6.36 -7.37
CA GLU A 8 -3.85 6.68 -6.11
C GLU A 8 -4.78 7.35 -5.12
N THR A 9 -5.58 8.34 -5.58
CA THR A 9 -6.56 9.03 -4.74
C THR A 9 -7.64 8.08 -4.24
N SER A 10 -8.20 7.25 -5.12
CA SER A 10 -9.24 6.28 -4.74
C SER A 10 -8.70 5.26 -3.73
N TYR A 11 -7.50 4.72 -3.99
CA TYR A 11 -6.85 3.79 -3.07
C TYR A 11 -6.63 4.43 -1.70
N GLU A 12 -6.13 5.65 -1.64
CA GLU A 12 -5.87 6.35 -0.39
C GLU A 12 -7.15 6.66 0.37
N ILE A 13 -8.19 7.14 -0.31
CA ILE A 13 -9.50 7.39 0.31
C ILE A 13 -10.09 6.09 0.88
N ILE A 14 -10.00 4.98 0.17
CA ILE A 14 -10.47 3.67 0.65
C ILE A 14 -9.63 3.20 1.84
N ARG A 15 -8.31 3.35 1.79
CA ARG A 15 -7.41 2.95 2.86
C ARG A 15 -7.71 3.70 4.17
N TRP A 16 -7.95 5.00 4.08
CA TRP A 16 -8.24 5.86 5.22
C TRP A 16 -9.75 6.15 5.41
N LYS A 17 -10.59 5.31 4.81
CA LYS A 17 -12.04 5.52 4.75
C LYS A 17 -12.67 5.76 6.11
N ARG A 18 -12.28 5.01 7.14
CA ARG A 18 -12.82 5.15 8.47
C ARG A 18 -12.53 6.53 9.06
N LEU A 19 -11.28 6.96 8.99
CA LEU A 19 -10.87 8.28 9.48
C LEU A 19 -11.59 9.39 8.69
N TYR A 20 -11.56 9.31 7.37
CA TYR A 20 -12.13 10.37 6.54
C TYR A 20 -13.66 10.44 6.65
N SER A 21 -14.35 9.31 6.74
CA SER A 21 -15.80 9.30 6.92
C SER A 21 -16.22 9.84 8.29
N GLU A 22 -15.45 9.58 9.35
CA GLU A 22 -15.70 10.13 10.67
C GLU A 22 -15.51 11.65 10.70
N ILE A 23 -14.41 12.17 10.12
CA ILE A 23 -14.18 13.61 9.97
C ILE A 23 -15.30 14.27 9.16
N ALA A 24 -15.69 13.64 8.04
CA ALA A 24 -16.75 14.11 7.15
C ALA A 24 -18.16 14.00 7.78
N GLN A 25 -18.31 13.26 8.88
CA GLN A 25 -19.61 12.85 9.44
C GLN A 25 -20.52 12.16 8.41
N ALA A 26 -19.89 11.37 7.51
CA ALA A 26 -20.58 10.62 6.48
C ALA A 26 -21.07 9.28 7.02
N LYS A 27 -22.33 8.92 6.73
CA LYS A 27 -22.96 7.67 7.20
C LYS A 27 -23.13 6.68 6.06
N SER A 28 -22.85 5.41 6.34
CA SER A 28 -23.14 4.31 5.41
C SER A 28 -24.64 4.00 5.34
N PRO A 29 -25.19 3.68 4.15
CA PRO A 29 -24.52 3.63 2.85
C PRO A 29 -24.18 5.04 2.32
N PHE A 30 -22.96 5.22 1.81
CA PHE A 30 -22.50 6.51 1.33
C PHE A 30 -23.24 6.90 0.05
N LYS A 31 -24.00 7.97 0.11
CA LYS A 31 -24.65 8.60 -1.04
C LYS A 31 -23.65 9.56 -1.74
N TYR A 32 -24.01 10.05 -2.90
CA TYR A 32 -23.17 10.96 -3.69
C TYR A 32 -22.63 12.15 -2.89
N LYS A 33 -23.47 12.81 -2.09
CA LYS A 33 -23.05 13.94 -1.25
C LYS A 33 -22.04 13.56 -0.17
N GLU A 34 -22.17 12.37 0.43
CA GLU A 34 -21.20 11.89 1.42
C GLU A 34 -19.86 11.58 0.80
N LEU A 35 -19.85 11.04 -0.44
CA LEU A 35 -18.59 10.77 -1.16
C LEU A 35 -17.81 12.06 -1.44
N TRP A 36 -18.49 13.14 -1.82
CA TRP A 36 -17.86 14.46 -1.97
C TRP A 36 -17.30 15.01 -0.67
N LYS A 37 -18.00 14.85 0.45
CA LYS A 37 -17.46 15.23 1.76
C LYS A 37 -16.22 14.46 2.14
N ILE A 38 -16.18 13.15 1.88
CA ILE A 38 -14.99 12.31 2.13
C ILE A 38 -13.83 12.74 1.23
N PHE A 39 -14.09 12.99 -0.05
CA PHE A 39 -13.09 13.51 -0.98
C PHE A 39 -12.56 14.89 -0.51
N ALA A 40 -13.43 15.79 -0.08
CA ALA A 40 -13.05 17.10 0.45
C ALA A 40 -12.14 16.97 1.69
N VAL A 41 -12.44 16.05 2.60
CA VAL A 41 -11.58 15.75 3.77
C VAL A 41 -10.19 15.33 3.31
N TRP A 42 -10.10 14.37 2.39
CA TRP A 42 -8.83 13.93 1.82
C TRP A 42 -8.04 15.10 1.21
N ALA A 43 -8.68 15.88 0.36
CA ALA A 43 -8.03 17.00 -0.33
C ALA A 43 -7.51 18.07 0.64
N VAL A 44 -8.33 18.45 1.64
CA VAL A 44 -7.94 19.42 2.67
C VAL A 44 -6.75 18.94 3.50
N LEU A 45 -6.76 17.66 3.90
CA LEU A 45 -5.66 17.08 4.68
C LEU A 45 -4.37 16.93 3.86
N LYS A 46 -4.48 16.78 2.54
CA LYS A 46 -3.33 16.80 1.60
C LYS A 46 -2.85 18.21 1.23
N GLY A 47 -3.53 19.24 1.71
CA GLY A 47 -3.20 20.62 1.33
C GLY A 47 -3.55 20.97 -0.12
N ILE A 48 -4.43 20.18 -0.76
CA ILE A 48 -4.88 20.41 -2.12
C ILE A 48 -5.94 21.52 -2.10
N GLN A 49 -5.74 22.54 -2.93
CA GLN A 49 -6.74 23.59 -3.11
C GLN A 49 -7.99 23.00 -3.77
N LEU A 50 -9.12 23.12 -3.11
CA LEU A 50 -10.39 22.64 -3.63
C LEU A 50 -10.83 23.51 -4.83
N PRO A 51 -11.29 22.88 -5.93
CA PRO A 51 -11.89 23.63 -7.03
C PRO A 51 -13.22 24.26 -6.60
N ASN A 52 -13.61 25.33 -7.29
CA ASN A 52 -14.88 26.01 -7.04
C ASN A 52 -16.05 25.24 -7.68
N TRP A 53 -16.35 24.07 -7.10
CA TRP A 53 -17.47 23.23 -7.49
C TRP A 53 -18.58 23.29 -6.44
N PRO A 54 -19.87 23.25 -6.84
CA PRO A 54 -20.98 23.36 -5.90
C PRO A 54 -20.92 22.39 -4.73
N GLU A 55 -20.43 21.17 -4.97
CA GLU A 55 -20.31 20.11 -3.98
C GLU A 55 -19.21 20.39 -2.93
N LEU A 56 -18.29 21.31 -3.21
CA LEU A 56 -17.14 21.62 -2.37
C LEU A 56 -17.16 23.02 -1.76
N ASN A 57 -18.08 23.89 -2.20
CA ASN A 57 -18.13 25.31 -1.79
C ASN A 57 -18.30 25.52 -0.28
N GLU A 58 -19.00 24.60 0.39
CA GLU A 58 -19.26 24.68 1.83
C GLU A 58 -18.30 23.80 2.66
N THR A 59 -17.13 23.46 2.12
CA THR A 59 -16.19 22.58 2.83
C THR A 59 -15.61 23.28 4.06
N PRO A 60 -15.82 22.76 5.26
CA PRO A 60 -15.39 23.41 6.50
C PRO A 60 -13.93 23.11 6.85
N ASN A 61 -12.98 23.70 6.12
CA ASN A 61 -11.53 23.41 6.20
C ASN A 61 -10.99 23.44 7.64
N ARG A 62 -11.36 24.46 8.44
CA ARG A 62 -10.90 24.58 9.82
C ARG A 62 -11.43 23.46 10.71
N ARG A 63 -12.71 23.08 10.53
CA ARG A 63 -13.33 21.99 11.26
C ARG A 63 -12.71 20.64 10.91
N ILE A 64 -12.40 20.42 9.63
CA ILE A 64 -11.73 19.19 9.16
C ILE A 64 -10.40 19.01 9.87
N LYS A 65 -9.57 20.06 9.91
CA LYS A 65 -8.26 20.02 10.59
C LYS A 65 -8.39 19.78 12.09
N GLY A 66 -9.30 20.50 12.77
CA GLY A 66 -9.54 20.31 14.20
C GLY A 66 -10.03 18.89 14.53
N LYS A 67 -10.94 18.35 13.73
CA LYS A 67 -11.41 16.96 13.91
C LYS A 67 -10.31 15.93 13.62
N PHE A 68 -9.47 16.17 12.66
CA PHE A 68 -8.29 15.34 12.42
C PHE A 68 -7.39 15.28 13.63
N ASP A 69 -7.02 16.44 14.22
CA ASP A 69 -6.15 16.52 15.39
C ASP A 69 -6.73 15.83 16.64
N GLU A 70 -8.06 15.77 16.75
CA GLU A 70 -8.76 15.01 17.80
C GLU A 70 -8.69 13.50 17.53
N LEU A 71 -9.05 13.07 16.33
CA LEU A 71 -9.24 11.65 16.00
C LEU A 71 -7.94 10.88 15.85
N ILE A 72 -6.84 11.50 15.42
CA ILE A 72 -5.53 10.83 15.36
C ILE A 72 -4.99 10.40 16.72
N LYS A 73 -5.52 10.95 17.82
CA LYS A 73 -5.17 10.51 19.19
C LYS A 73 -5.79 9.15 19.52
N ILE A 74 -6.80 8.73 18.77
CA ILE A 74 -7.51 7.47 18.98
C ILE A 74 -7.00 6.47 17.93
N ARG A 75 -6.32 5.40 18.37
CA ARG A 75 -5.64 4.41 17.51
C ARG A 75 -6.51 3.93 16.34
N LYS A 76 -7.72 3.47 16.59
CA LYS A 76 -8.60 2.92 15.55
C LYS A 76 -8.96 3.90 14.43
N PHE A 77 -9.01 5.19 14.72
CA PHE A 77 -9.19 6.23 13.70
C PHE A 77 -7.86 6.60 13.06
N ARG A 78 -6.81 6.79 13.85
CA ARG A 78 -5.45 7.08 13.38
C ARG A 78 -4.99 6.04 12.36
N GLU A 79 -5.20 4.77 12.65
CA GLU A 79 -4.80 3.65 11.78
C GLU A 79 -5.89 3.22 10.79
N SER A 80 -7.07 3.84 10.88
CA SER A 80 -8.24 3.58 10.01
C SER A 80 -8.66 2.10 9.96
N VAL A 81 -8.68 1.43 11.11
CA VAL A 81 -9.05 0.01 11.23
C VAL A 81 -10.43 -0.17 11.87
N PRO A 82 -11.21 -1.22 11.52
CA PRO A 82 -12.50 -1.47 12.13
C PRO A 82 -12.38 -1.88 13.61
N ASP A 83 -13.43 -1.61 14.41
CA ASP A 83 -13.44 -1.89 15.85
C ASP A 83 -13.16 -3.36 16.18
N TRP A 84 -13.72 -4.27 15.41
CA TRP A 84 -13.52 -5.70 15.62
C TRP A 84 -12.06 -6.11 15.42
N LEU A 85 -11.37 -5.54 14.42
CA LEU A 85 -9.96 -5.85 14.16
C LEU A 85 -9.05 -5.23 15.21
N ASP A 86 -9.34 -3.99 15.64
CA ASP A 86 -8.59 -3.33 16.70
C ASP A 86 -8.69 -4.11 18.02
N LYS A 87 -9.89 -4.65 18.30
CA LYS A 87 -10.10 -5.50 19.49
C LYS A 87 -9.31 -6.80 19.44
N ILE A 88 -9.40 -7.54 18.33
CA ILE A 88 -8.65 -8.81 18.16
C ILE A 88 -7.15 -8.57 18.27
N GLY A 89 -6.63 -7.55 17.58
CA GLY A 89 -5.21 -7.24 17.63
C GLY A 89 -4.72 -6.89 19.03
N LEU A 90 -5.54 -6.17 19.83
CA LEU A 90 -5.23 -5.91 21.22
C LEU A 90 -5.23 -7.16 22.09
N ASP A 91 -6.27 -7.98 21.94
CA ASP A 91 -6.47 -9.17 22.78
C ASP A 91 -5.36 -10.22 22.53
N GLU A 92 -4.92 -10.38 21.27
CA GLU A 92 -3.93 -11.40 20.89
C GLU A 92 -2.48 -10.93 20.96
N LEU A 93 -2.19 -9.68 20.59
CA LEU A 93 -0.80 -9.18 20.47
C LEU A 93 -0.40 -8.22 21.59
N GLY A 94 -1.38 -7.69 22.31
CA GLY A 94 -1.18 -6.59 23.25
C GLY A 94 -0.91 -5.26 22.54
N GLU A 95 -1.05 -4.16 23.26
CA GLU A 95 -1.03 -2.80 22.71
C GLU A 95 0.25 -2.50 21.90
N LYS A 96 1.42 -2.77 22.49
CA LYS A 96 2.72 -2.43 21.90
C LYS A 96 2.99 -3.16 20.57
N ASN A 97 2.66 -4.46 20.50
CA ASN A 97 2.90 -5.23 19.29
C ASN A 97 1.84 -4.90 18.23
N TRP A 98 0.58 -4.74 18.67
CA TRP A 98 -0.49 -4.34 17.76
C TRP A 98 -0.22 -2.99 17.08
N GLU A 99 0.29 -2.00 17.80
CA GLU A 99 0.70 -0.73 17.19
C GLU A 99 1.81 -0.90 16.15
N LYS A 100 2.78 -1.80 16.39
CA LYS A 100 3.82 -2.10 15.41
C LYS A 100 3.25 -2.72 14.15
N GLU A 101 2.34 -3.68 14.29
CA GLU A 101 1.68 -4.33 13.15
C GLU A 101 0.86 -3.32 12.34
N LEU A 102 0.07 -2.47 12.99
CA LEU A 102 -0.70 -1.42 12.33
C LEU A 102 0.19 -0.45 11.56
N ASN A 103 1.30 -0.02 12.16
CA ASN A 103 2.27 0.83 11.47
C ASN A 103 2.87 0.13 10.25
N ALA A 104 3.20 -1.16 10.34
CA ALA A 104 3.71 -1.94 9.21
C ALA A 104 2.67 -2.08 8.10
N LEU A 105 1.41 -2.39 8.45
CA LEU A 105 0.30 -2.51 7.51
C LEU A 105 -0.01 -1.19 6.77
N ASN A 106 0.27 -0.06 7.39
CA ASN A 106 0.02 1.26 6.83
C ASN A 106 1.17 1.79 5.96
N GLN A 107 2.33 1.12 5.97
CA GLN A 107 3.43 1.51 5.11
C GLN A 107 3.15 1.20 3.64
N LYS A 108 3.74 1.99 2.76
CA LYS A 108 3.68 1.72 1.33
C LYS A 108 4.44 0.43 1.03
N ALA A 109 3.76 -0.56 0.45
CA ALA A 109 4.37 -1.84 0.10
C ALA A 109 5.59 -1.64 -0.82
N SER A 110 6.69 -2.32 -0.49
CA SER A 110 7.85 -2.40 -1.35
C SER A 110 7.51 -3.17 -2.63
N VAL A 111 8.15 -2.83 -3.74
CA VAL A 111 8.08 -3.66 -4.95
C VAL A 111 9.21 -4.68 -4.85
N ILE A 112 8.85 -5.95 -4.84
CA ILE A 112 9.77 -7.07 -4.78
C ILE A 112 9.60 -7.90 -6.03
N ILE A 113 10.72 -8.37 -6.56
CA ILE A 113 10.78 -9.25 -7.73
C ILE A 113 11.46 -10.56 -7.37
N ARG A 114 11.05 -11.61 -8.04
CA ARG A 114 11.67 -12.94 -7.97
C ARG A 114 12.48 -13.16 -9.22
N THR A 115 13.75 -13.48 -9.06
CA THR A 115 14.66 -13.86 -10.15
C THR A 115 14.19 -15.16 -10.78
N ASN A 116 14.10 -15.21 -12.10
CA ASN A 116 13.90 -16.45 -12.84
C ASN A 116 15.22 -17.21 -12.94
N THR A 117 15.46 -18.10 -11.99
CA THR A 117 16.72 -18.85 -11.88
C THR A 117 16.95 -19.86 -13.01
N LEU A 118 15.93 -20.14 -13.84
CA LEU A 118 16.09 -20.93 -15.07
C LEU A 118 16.84 -20.15 -16.16
N ASN A 119 16.70 -18.82 -16.15
CA ASN A 119 17.21 -17.95 -17.22
C ASN A 119 18.39 -17.08 -16.79
N THR A 120 18.53 -16.79 -15.49
CA THR A 120 19.57 -15.87 -14.99
C THR A 120 19.91 -16.16 -13.53
N THR A 121 20.86 -15.40 -12.98
CA THR A 121 21.17 -15.40 -11.55
C THR A 121 20.83 -14.05 -10.95
N ILE A 122 20.63 -14.00 -9.63
CA ILE A 122 20.28 -12.76 -8.91
C ILE A 122 21.31 -11.65 -9.15
N ASP A 123 22.60 -11.98 -9.19
CA ASP A 123 23.68 -11.01 -9.43
C ASP A 123 23.65 -10.45 -10.85
N LYS A 124 23.44 -11.32 -11.85
CA LYS A 124 23.30 -10.89 -13.24
C LYS A 124 22.05 -10.03 -13.45
N LEU A 125 20.93 -10.45 -12.86
CA LEU A 125 19.69 -9.66 -12.93
C LEU A 125 19.87 -8.29 -12.29
N GLN A 126 20.52 -8.23 -11.12
CA GLN A 126 20.79 -6.95 -10.44
C GLN A 126 21.68 -6.03 -11.30
N ALA A 127 22.69 -6.56 -11.97
CA ALA A 127 23.53 -5.79 -12.88
C ALA A 127 22.72 -5.25 -14.08
N ILE A 128 21.93 -6.12 -14.75
CA ILE A 128 21.07 -5.72 -15.88
C ILE A 128 20.10 -4.61 -15.47
N LEU A 129 19.44 -4.76 -14.32
CA LEU A 129 18.51 -3.75 -13.82
C LEU A 129 19.21 -2.43 -13.49
N ASN A 130 20.42 -2.50 -12.95
CA ASN A 130 21.21 -1.30 -12.67
C ASN A 130 21.59 -0.55 -13.96
N ASP A 131 21.92 -1.27 -15.04
CA ASP A 131 22.17 -0.69 -16.36
C ASP A 131 20.92 -0.02 -16.96
N GLU A 132 19.71 -0.49 -16.57
CA GLU A 132 18.43 0.13 -16.88
C GLU A 132 18.01 1.20 -15.85
N ASP A 133 18.96 1.67 -15.01
CA ASP A 133 18.73 2.69 -13.98
C ASP A 133 17.70 2.27 -12.91
N ILE A 134 17.62 0.96 -12.63
CA ILE A 134 16.76 0.38 -11.60
C ILE A 134 17.62 -0.19 -10.48
N GLN A 135 17.71 0.55 -9.39
CA GLN A 135 18.47 0.15 -8.22
C GLN A 135 17.67 -0.84 -7.36
N THR A 136 18.33 -1.93 -7.00
CA THR A 136 17.73 -3.01 -6.20
C THR A 136 18.65 -3.44 -5.06
N GLU A 137 18.06 -4.02 -4.02
CA GLU A 137 18.78 -4.64 -2.90
C GLU A 137 18.33 -6.08 -2.69
N LYS A 138 19.27 -6.96 -2.30
CA LYS A 138 18.97 -8.35 -1.93
C LYS A 138 18.26 -8.39 -0.58
N ILE A 139 17.33 -9.32 -0.42
CA ILE A 139 16.58 -9.49 0.83
C ILE A 139 17.18 -10.68 1.60
N LYS A 140 17.63 -10.45 2.82
CA LYS A 140 18.19 -11.49 3.69
C LYS A 140 17.16 -12.61 3.92
N GLY A 141 17.56 -13.85 3.68
CA GLY A 141 16.69 -15.04 3.84
C GLY A 141 15.84 -15.38 2.62
N PHE A 142 15.94 -14.59 1.52
CA PHE A 142 15.22 -14.83 0.28
C PHE A 142 16.20 -14.82 -0.89
N PRO A 143 16.74 -16.00 -1.28
CA PRO A 143 17.88 -16.09 -2.21
C PRO A 143 17.59 -15.52 -3.60
N ASP A 144 16.35 -15.54 -4.05
CA ASP A 144 15.95 -15.11 -5.40
C ASP A 144 15.24 -13.75 -5.41
N ALA A 145 15.10 -13.09 -4.25
CA ALA A 145 14.35 -11.86 -4.11
C ALA A 145 15.23 -10.62 -4.23
N LEU A 146 14.81 -9.69 -5.08
CA LEU A 146 15.33 -8.32 -5.15
C LEU A 146 14.22 -7.33 -4.81
N LYS A 147 14.51 -6.39 -3.91
CA LYS A 147 13.62 -5.28 -3.56
C LYS A 147 14.06 -4.03 -4.30
N LEU A 148 13.14 -3.32 -4.93
CA LEU A 148 13.42 -2.02 -5.54
C LEU A 148 13.67 -0.97 -4.46
N ILE A 149 14.76 -0.20 -4.61
CA ILE A 149 15.07 0.95 -3.75
C ILE A 149 14.11 2.11 -4.07
N ILE A 150 13.89 2.36 -5.35
CA ILE A 150 12.94 3.37 -5.85
C ILE A 150 11.90 2.66 -6.73
N ARG A 151 10.62 2.93 -6.49
CA ARG A 151 9.53 2.36 -7.28
C ARG A 151 9.57 2.91 -8.70
N LYS A 152 9.79 2.02 -9.67
CA LYS A 152 9.75 2.30 -11.12
C LYS A 152 8.82 1.32 -11.83
N ASN A 153 8.44 1.67 -13.06
CA ASN A 153 7.66 0.76 -13.91
C ASN A 153 8.59 -0.30 -14.51
N LEU A 154 8.48 -1.52 -14.02
CA LEU A 154 9.31 -2.65 -14.45
C LEU A 154 8.84 -3.29 -15.76
N PHE A 155 7.57 -3.13 -16.14
CA PHE A 155 7.00 -3.80 -17.32
C PHE A 155 7.58 -3.32 -18.64
N LEU A 156 8.27 -2.18 -18.64
CA LEU A 156 8.91 -1.62 -19.83
C LEU A 156 10.37 -2.06 -20.01
N THR A 157 10.96 -2.70 -19.01
CA THR A 157 12.36 -3.15 -19.03
C THR A 157 12.59 -4.31 -19.98
N GLU A 158 13.77 -4.40 -20.58
CA GLU A 158 14.15 -5.56 -21.38
C GLU A 158 14.29 -6.80 -20.50
N ALA A 159 14.74 -6.63 -19.25
CA ALA A 159 14.79 -7.71 -18.28
C ALA A 159 13.42 -8.37 -18.06
N PHE A 160 12.32 -7.58 -17.95
CA PHE A 160 10.97 -8.12 -17.83
C PHE A 160 10.48 -8.80 -19.11
N LYS A 161 10.67 -8.16 -20.26
CA LYS A 161 10.28 -8.70 -21.57
C LYS A 161 10.95 -10.03 -21.89
N ASN A 162 12.19 -10.21 -21.44
CA ASN A 162 12.95 -11.45 -21.58
C ASN A 162 12.67 -12.49 -20.49
N GLY A 163 11.70 -12.24 -19.61
CA GLY A 163 11.28 -13.19 -18.57
C GLY A 163 12.38 -13.48 -17.53
N LEU A 164 13.26 -12.51 -17.24
CA LEU A 164 14.34 -12.70 -16.27
C LEU A 164 13.86 -12.60 -14.82
N PHE A 165 12.68 -12.06 -14.58
CA PHE A 165 12.06 -11.98 -13.26
C PHE A 165 10.54 -11.89 -13.33
N GLU A 166 9.90 -12.13 -12.20
CA GLU A 166 8.47 -11.90 -11.94
C GLU A 166 8.27 -10.96 -10.75
N ILE A 167 7.17 -10.20 -10.74
CA ILE A 167 6.80 -9.40 -9.56
C ILE A 167 6.12 -10.32 -8.57
N GLN A 168 6.79 -10.59 -7.47
CA GLN A 168 6.29 -11.49 -6.43
C GLN A 168 6.83 -11.05 -5.07
N ASP A 169 5.94 -10.95 -4.07
CA ASP A 169 6.34 -10.64 -2.71
C ASP A 169 7.27 -11.70 -2.12
N ALA A 170 8.20 -11.27 -1.23
CA ALA A 170 9.23 -12.17 -0.71
C ALA A 170 8.66 -13.38 0.03
N SER A 171 7.65 -13.17 0.87
CA SER A 171 6.99 -14.25 1.60
C SER A 171 6.30 -15.26 0.68
N SER A 172 5.71 -14.78 -0.42
CA SER A 172 5.08 -15.64 -1.43
C SER A 172 6.11 -16.53 -2.16
N GLN A 173 7.37 -16.10 -2.26
CA GLN A 173 8.44 -16.89 -2.86
C GLN A 173 8.79 -18.14 -2.05
N LEU A 174 8.44 -18.20 -0.77
CA LEU A 174 8.72 -19.36 0.10
C LEU A 174 7.69 -20.48 -0.06
N VAL A 175 6.53 -20.23 -0.68
CA VAL A 175 5.45 -21.22 -0.80
C VAL A 175 5.91 -22.46 -1.60
N ALA A 176 6.51 -22.25 -2.76
CA ALA A 176 6.98 -23.36 -3.58
C ALA A 176 8.09 -24.18 -2.90
N PRO A 177 9.16 -23.60 -2.34
CA PRO A 177 10.17 -24.34 -1.57
C PRO A 177 9.59 -25.06 -0.33
N PHE A 178 8.54 -24.50 0.29
CA PHE A 178 7.87 -25.14 1.43
C PHE A 178 7.22 -26.48 1.08
N LEU A 179 6.78 -26.67 -0.16
CA LEU A 179 6.20 -27.91 -0.65
C LEU A 179 7.25 -29.06 -0.75
N LYS A 180 8.54 -28.74 -0.69
CA LYS A 180 9.64 -29.74 -0.78
C LYS A 180 9.43 -30.72 -1.94
N ILE A 181 9.16 -30.19 -3.11
CA ILE A 181 8.91 -30.98 -4.33
C ILE A 181 10.18 -31.69 -4.75
N GLU A 182 10.07 -32.99 -5.01
CA GLU A 182 11.13 -33.83 -5.53
C GLU A 182 10.82 -34.31 -6.95
N ASP A 183 11.84 -34.69 -7.73
CA ASP A 183 11.67 -35.19 -9.08
C ASP A 183 10.78 -36.44 -9.10
N GLY A 184 9.80 -36.45 -10.02
CA GLY A 184 8.83 -37.55 -10.16
C GLY A 184 7.57 -37.44 -9.32
N MET A 185 7.46 -36.45 -8.43
CA MET A 185 6.19 -36.17 -7.75
C MET A 185 5.14 -35.64 -8.74
N LYS A 186 3.90 -36.11 -8.56
CA LYS A 186 2.72 -35.52 -9.23
C LYS A 186 2.20 -34.37 -8.35
N ILE A 187 2.10 -33.21 -8.94
CA ILE A 187 1.64 -31.98 -8.29
C ILE A 187 0.23 -31.68 -8.78
#